data_9eb4ec1dc2c6cc705fb4a81a14d3546d
#
_entry.id   9eb4ec1dc2c6cc705fb4a81a14d3546d
#
_cell.length_a   1.000
_cell.length_b   1.000
_cell.length_c   1.000
_cell.angle_alpha   90.00
_cell.angle_beta   90.00
_cell.angle_gamma   90.00
#
_symmetry.space_group_name_H-M   'P 1'
#
loop_
_entity.id
_entity.type
_entity.pdbx_description
1 polymer ?
#
loop_
_entity_poly.entity_id
_entity_poly.type
_entity_poly.pdbx_seq_one_letter_code
_entity_poly.pdbx_strand_id
1 'polypeptide(L)'
;MAKRLFILHLGPDAVDVSSMAEALAVGGVRSPAVDDDALAHAEVEILRAHRAAGLRRKDVEGAWARVCRRARKSRADCFVSMPGWFGATPEQAALALDGLADFRVVLVATSGFTDPPRAWLSLVKDERSHVLPARLSDEQLAAQVARIALMEEEARLDRRLAKVTRRRRMLDRRPAA
;
A
#
# COMPACT_ATOMS: atom_id res chain seq x y z
N MET A 1 6.86 9.45 -15.58
CA MET A 1 6.97 9.76 -14.14
C MET A 1 7.15 8.48 -13.35
N ALA A 2 7.87 8.50 -12.21
CA ALA A 2 7.93 7.33 -11.33
C ALA A 2 6.59 7.20 -10.59
N LYS A 3 6.09 5.96 -10.45
CA LYS A 3 4.88 5.69 -9.67
C LYS A 3 5.16 5.98 -8.19
N ARG A 4 4.21 6.61 -7.51
CA ARG A 4 4.22 6.83 -6.06
C ARG A 4 3.98 5.50 -5.34
N LEU A 5 4.44 5.45 -4.10
CA LEU A 5 4.26 4.29 -3.25
C LEU A 5 2.86 4.27 -2.67
N PHE A 6 2.27 3.09 -2.61
CA PHE A 6 1.07 2.81 -1.84
C PHE A 6 1.36 1.61 -0.95
N ILE A 7 1.46 1.85 0.35
CA ILE A 7 1.70 0.81 1.35
C ILE A 7 0.34 0.35 1.84
N LEU A 8 0.00 -0.89 1.52
CA LEU A 8 -1.22 -1.55 1.96
C LEU A 8 -0.89 -2.46 3.14
N HIS A 9 -1.41 -2.13 4.31
CA HIS A 9 -1.29 -2.95 5.50
C HIS A 9 -2.48 -3.90 5.61
N LEU A 10 -2.17 -5.16 5.88
CA LEU A 10 -3.11 -6.23 6.19
C LEU A 10 -2.73 -6.85 7.52
N GLY A 11 -3.66 -6.93 8.43
CA GLY A 11 -3.42 -7.52 9.75
C GLY A 11 -4.71 -8.02 10.38
N PRO A 12 -4.64 -8.82 11.44
CA PRO A 12 -5.82 -9.29 12.15
C PRO A 12 -6.54 -8.15 12.88
N ASP A 13 -5.81 -7.10 13.25
CA ASP A 13 -6.30 -6.02 14.08
C ASP A 13 -6.32 -4.69 13.31
N ALA A 14 -7.28 -3.84 13.65
CA ALA A 14 -7.30 -2.46 13.22
C ALA A 14 -6.15 -1.68 13.87
N VAL A 15 -5.57 -0.72 13.15
CA VAL A 15 -4.53 0.17 13.66
C VAL A 15 -5.05 1.59 13.74
N ASP A 16 -4.65 2.31 14.78
CA ASP A 16 -4.93 3.75 14.87
C ASP A 16 -3.93 4.53 14.02
N VAL A 17 -4.34 4.80 12.77
CA VAL A 17 -3.53 5.55 11.83
C VAL A 17 -3.25 6.98 12.30
N SER A 18 -4.09 7.54 13.16
CA SER A 18 -3.90 8.90 13.72
C SER A 18 -2.70 8.93 14.66
N SER A 19 -2.55 7.91 15.52
CA SER A 19 -1.39 7.77 16.40
C SER A 19 -0.07 7.52 15.63
N MET A 20 -0.17 6.95 14.42
CA MET A 20 0.97 6.65 13.57
C MET A 20 1.45 7.83 12.71
N ALA A 21 0.68 8.91 12.64
CA ALA A 21 0.86 9.96 11.61
C ALA A 21 2.25 10.62 11.63
N GLU A 22 2.79 10.91 12.81
CA GLU A 22 4.11 11.54 12.96
C GLU A 22 5.24 10.59 12.50
N ALA A 23 5.20 9.33 12.92
CA ALA A 23 6.20 8.35 12.53
C ALA A 23 6.15 8.02 11.03
N LEU A 24 4.96 7.93 10.45
CA LEU A 24 4.78 7.76 9.00
C LEU A 24 5.36 8.93 8.20
N ALA A 25 5.20 10.16 8.73
CA ALA A 25 5.70 11.38 8.08
C ALA A 25 7.24 11.39 7.95
N VAL A 26 7.97 10.75 8.87
CA VAL A 26 9.43 10.55 8.78
C VAL A 26 9.80 9.80 7.50
N GLY A 27 9.01 8.79 7.11
CA GLY A 27 9.17 8.05 5.86
C GLY A 27 8.59 8.76 4.62
N GLY A 28 8.08 9.98 4.75
CA GLY A 28 7.40 10.69 3.65
C GLY A 28 6.02 10.12 3.31
N VAL A 29 5.47 9.29 4.17
CA VAL A 29 4.20 8.56 3.98
C VAL A 29 3.08 9.27 4.72
N ARG A 30 1.89 9.25 4.14
CA ARG A 30 0.68 9.82 4.77
C ARG A 30 -0.52 8.92 4.54
N SER A 31 -1.45 8.89 5.47
CA SER A 31 -2.77 8.35 5.19
C SER A 31 -3.51 9.27 4.21
N PRO A 32 -4.23 8.73 3.22
CA PRO A 32 -5.11 9.55 2.40
C PRO A 32 -6.18 10.18 3.29
N ALA A 33 -6.55 11.44 3.02
CA ALA A 33 -7.59 12.15 3.77
C ALA A 33 -8.98 11.57 3.45
N VAL A 34 -9.28 10.44 4.04
CA VAL A 34 -10.58 9.77 4.03
C VAL A 34 -10.99 9.52 5.48
N ASP A 35 -12.30 9.49 5.72
CA ASP A 35 -12.85 9.12 7.01
C ASP A 35 -12.83 7.59 7.22
N ASP A 36 -12.98 7.15 8.46
CA ASP A 36 -12.97 5.74 8.82
C ASP A 36 -14.15 4.99 8.19
N ASP A 37 -15.29 5.64 8.02
CA ASP A 37 -16.46 5.08 7.35
C ASP A 37 -16.15 4.78 5.87
N ALA A 38 -15.37 5.64 5.20
CA ALA A 38 -14.98 5.41 3.81
C ALA A 38 -14.06 4.19 3.67
N LEU A 39 -13.16 3.96 4.63
CA LEU A 39 -12.31 2.76 4.66
C LEU A 39 -13.14 1.51 4.97
N ALA A 40 -14.03 1.56 5.97
CA ALA A 40 -14.93 0.46 6.31
C ALA A 40 -15.84 0.10 5.12
N HIS A 41 -16.40 1.09 4.42
CA HIS A 41 -17.21 0.85 3.23
C HIS A 41 -16.37 0.26 2.07
N ALA A 42 -15.12 0.70 1.89
CA ALA A 42 -14.22 0.13 0.89
C ALA A 42 -13.89 -1.33 1.20
N GLU A 43 -13.71 -1.66 2.48
CA GLU A 43 -13.51 -3.02 2.94
C GLU A 43 -14.71 -3.92 2.59
N VAL A 44 -15.90 -3.46 2.96
CA VAL A 44 -17.16 -4.17 2.69
C VAL A 44 -17.41 -4.31 1.18
N GLU A 45 -17.07 -3.30 0.37
CA GLU A 45 -17.23 -3.33 -1.09
C GLU A 45 -16.38 -4.43 -1.72
N ILE A 46 -15.08 -4.46 -1.43
CA ILE A 46 -14.12 -5.42 -2.00
C ILE A 46 -14.45 -6.83 -1.57
N LEU A 47 -14.78 -7.03 -0.29
CA LEU A 47 -15.19 -8.33 0.25
C LEU A 47 -16.60 -8.76 -0.20
N ARG A 48 -17.37 -7.87 -0.84
CA ARG A 48 -18.79 -8.08 -1.19
C ARG A 48 -19.65 -8.44 0.02
N ALA A 49 -19.27 -7.94 1.19
CA ALA A 49 -19.86 -8.28 2.48
C ALA A 49 -21.00 -7.34 2.92
N HIS A 50 -21.55 -6.50 2.03
CA HIS A 50 -22.54 -5.49 2.36
C HIS A 50 -23.78 -6.06 3.08
N ARG A 51 -24.26 -7.26 2.72
CA ARG A 51 -25.39 -7.90 3.42
C ARG A 51 -25.05 -8.32 4.85
N ALA A 52 -23.86 -8.88 5.05
CA ALA A 52 -23.39 -9.27 6.38
C ALA A 52 -23.15 -8.04 7.28
N ALA A 53 -22.75 -6.91 6.68
CA ALA A 53 -22.60 -5.64 7.37
C ALA A 53 -23.92 -4.86 7.58
N GLY A 54 -25.08 -5.40 7.17
CA GLY A 54 -26.36 -4.71 7.26
C GLY A 54 -26.51 -3.50 6.33
N LEU A 55 -25.66 -3.41 5.30
CA LEU A 55 -25.65 -2.31 4.34
C LEU A 55 -26.29 -2.70 3.02
N ARG A 56 -26.78 -1.70 2.29
CA ARG A 56 -27.22 -1.92 0.91
C ARG A 56 -26.02 -1.76 -0.02
N ARG A 57 -26.01 -2.49 -1.13
CA ARG A 57 -24.93 -2.39 -2.14
C ARG A 57 -24.62 -0.94 -2.54
N LYS A 58 -25.64 -0.12 -2.76
CA LYS A 58 -25.48 1.29 -3.16
C LYS A 58 -24.77 2.16 -2.13
N ASP A 59 -24.80 1.78 -0.85
CA ASP A 59 -24.18 2.53 0.25
C ASP A 59 -22.65 2.36 0.22
N VAL A 60 -22.14 1.26 -0.29
CA VAL A 60 -20.71 0.93 -0.38
C VAL A 60 -20.13 1.07 -1.78
N GLU A 61 -20.96 1.09 -2.81
CA GLU A 61 -20.50 1.10 -4.20
C GLU A 61 -19.61 2.31 -4.50
N GLY A 62 -18.43 2.05 -5.07
CA GLY A 62 -17.41 3.05 -5.39
C GLY A 62 -16.63 3.58 -4.20
N ALA A 63 -16.75 2.99 -2.99
CA ALA A 63 -16.01 3.41 -1.82
C ALA A 63 -14.51 3.25 -2.04
N TRP A 64 -14.06 2.10 -2.51
CA TRP A 64 -12.66 1.87 -2.84
C TRP A 64 -12.13 2.83 -3.91
N ALA A 65 -12.90 3.07 -4.95
CA ALA A 65 -12.54 4.04 -5.96
C ALA A 65 -12.40 5.48 -5.40
N ARG A 66 -13.18 5.84 -4.37
CA ARG A 66 -13.03 7.13 -3.65
C ARG A 66 -11.71 7.20 -2.89
N VAL A 67 -11.36 6.13 -2.15
CA VAL A 67 -10.06 6.03 -1.44
C VAL A 67 -8.91 6.17 -2.43
N CYS A 68 -8.92 5.42 -3.53
CA CYS A 68 -7.89 5.49 -4.57
C CYS A 68 -7.78 6.91 -5.18
N ARG A 69 -8.89 7.60 -5.42
CA ARG A 69 -8.88 8.98 -5.91
C ARG A 69 -8.25 9.95 -4.91
N ARG A 70 -8.54 9.80 -3.61
CA ARG A 70 -7.93 10.62 -2.55
C ARG A 70 -6.43 10.37 -2.46
N ALA A 71 -6.01 9.11 -2.51
CA ALA A 71 -4.59 8.74 -2.55
C ALA A 71 -3.88 9.37 -3.77
N ARG A 72 -4.51 9.36 -4.96
CA ARG A 72 -3.95 10.03 -6.14
C ARG A 72 -3.78 11.55 -5.96
N LYS A 73 -4.69 12.19 -5.23
CA LYS A 73 -4.63 13.65 -4.98
C LYS A 73 -3.61 14.04 -3.91
N SER A 74 -3.23 13.14 -3.01
CA SER A 74 -2.39 13.46 -1.85
C SER A 74 -0.97 13.93 -2.20
N ARG A 75 -0.45 13.68 -3.38
CA ARG A 75 0.92 13.93 -3.84
C ARG A 75 2.02 13.28 -2.99
N ALA A 76 1.70 12.67 -1.87
CA ALA A 76 2.60 11.91 -1.00
C ALA A 76 2.48 10.41 -1.28
N ASP A 77 3.45 9.64 -0.82
CA ASP A 77 3.31 8.20 -0.69
C ASP A 77 2.21 7.91 0.35
N CYS A 78 1.45 6.85 0.15
CA CYS A 78 0.25 6.59 0.94
C CYS A 78 0.38 5.32 1.77
N PHE A 79 -0.18 5.35 2.98
CA PHE A 79 -0.39 4.18 3.84
C PHE A 79 -1.88 4.00 4.10
N VAL A 80 -2.37 2.79 3.93
CA VAL A 80 -3.76 2.41 4.24
C VAL A 80 -3.75 1.06 4.95
N SER A 81 -4.47 0.96 6.05
CA SER A 81 -4.70 -0.30 6.77
C SER A 81 -6.09 -0.83 6.46
N MET A 82 -6.15 -2.09 6.05
CA MET A 82 -7.39 -2.80 5.67
C MET A 82 -7.42 -4.18 6.34
N PRO A 83 -7.68 -4.25 7.64
CA PRO A 83 -7.57 -5.50 8.41
C PRO A 83 -8.52 -6.59 7.90
N GLY A 84 -9.75 -6.27 7.55
CA GLY A 84 -10.70 -7.24 7.04
C GLY A 84 -10.30 -7.87 5.70
N TRP A 85 -9.40 -7.25 4.95
CA TRP A 85 -8.90 -7.82 3.69
C TRP A 85 -7.88 -8.93 3.89
N PHE A 86 -7.45 -9.19 5.10
CA PHE A 86 -6.50 -10.28 5.40
C PHE A 86 -6.98 -11.63 4.85
N GLY A 87 -8.27 -11.92 4.98
CA GLY A 87 -8.92 -13.14 4.48
C GLY A 87 -9.52 -13.03 3.07
N ALA A 88 -9.18 -12.02 2.29
CA ALA A 88 -9.72 -11.84 0.94
C ALA A 88 -9.37 -13.00 0.01
N THR A 89 -10.26 -13.31 -0.94
CA THR A 89 -9.97 -14.26 -2.02
C THR A 89 -8.99 -13.65 -3.03
N PRO A 90 -8.34 -14.46 -3.88
CA PRO A 90 -7.48 -13.96 -4.96
C PRO A 90 -8.17 -12.96 -5.89
N GLU A 91 -9.44 -13.19 -6.21
CA GLU A 91 -10.23 -12.29 -7.07
C GLU A 91 -10.52 -10.95 -6.39
N GLN A 92 -10.81 -10.97 -5.08
CA GLN A 92 -11.02 -9.76 -4.28
C GLN A 92 -9.72 -8.96 -4.14
N ALA A 93 -8.61 -9.63 -3.87
CA ALA A 93 -7.29 -9.01 -3.82
C ALA A 93 -6.90 -8.40 -5.17
N ALA A 94 -7.12 -9.12 -6.28
CA ALA A 94 -6.87 -8.62 -7.62
C ALA A 94 -7.71 -7.37 -7.94
N LEU A 95 -9.00 -7.39 -7.59
CA LEU A 95 -9.89 -6.23 -7.77
C LEU A 95 -9.41 -5.00 -6.99
N ALA A 96 -8.95 -5.18 -5.76
CA ALA A 96 -8.42 -4.09 -4.96
C ALA A 96 -7.12 -3.53 -5.58
N LEU A 97 -6.22 -4.40 -6.03
CA LEU A 97 -4.96 -4.01 -6.67
C LEU A 97 -5.16 -3.31 -8.02
N ASP A 98 -6.20 -3.66 -8.78
CA ASP A 98 -6.54 -2.99 -10.03
C ASP A 98 -6.83 -1.49 -9.79
N GLY A 99 -7.54 -1.17 -8.71
CA GLY A 99 -7.75 0.22 -8.28
C GLY A 99 -6.45 1.00 -7.99
N LEU A 100 -5.34 0.31 -7.76
CA LEU A 100 -4.02 0.87 -7.44
C LEU A 100 -3.02 0.81 -8.62
N ALA A 101 -3.47 0.56 -9.85
CA ALA A 101 -2.60 0.39 -11.02
C ALA A 101 -1.62 1.55 -11.26
N ASP A 102 -1.95 2.78 -10.81
CA ASP A 102 -1.10 3.97 -10.93
C ASP A 102 -0.01 4.06 -9.86
N PHE A 103 -0.06 3.19 -8.85
CA PHE A 103 0.89 3.17 -7.74
C PHE A 103 1.89 2.02 -7.85
N ARG A 104 3.00 2.15 -7.16
CA ARG A 104 3.87 1.04 -6.79
C ARG A 104 3.36 0.51 -5.45
N VAL A 105 2.65 -0.60 -5.50
CA VAL A 105 2.08 -1.20 -4.29
C VAL A 105 3.17 -1.97 -3.55
N VAL A 106 3.25 -1.73 -2.24
CA VAL A 106 3.99 -2.52 -1.26
C VAL A 106 3.00 -3.08 -0.26
N LEU A 107 3.07 -4.37 -0.04
CA LEU A 107 2.25 -5.09 0.93
C LEU A 107 3.00 -5.22 2.24
N VAL A 108 2.36 -4.82 3.33
CA VAL A 108 2.83 -5.06 4.70
C VAL A 108 1.78 -5.92 5.39
N ALA A 109 2.12 -7.15 5.72
CA ALA A 109 1.23 -8.05 6.44
C ALA A 109 1.75 -8.25 7.85
N THR A 110 0.92 -7.99 8.88
CA THR A 110 1.19 -8.43 10.23
C THR A 110 0.55 -9.80 10.44
N SER A 111 1.37 -10.82 10.70
CA SER A 111 0.89 -12.20 10.86
C SER A 111 1.50 -12.81 12.12
N GLY A 112 0.63 -13.41 12.94
CA GLY A 112 1.03 -14.16 14.13
C GLY A 112 1.02 -15.66 13.89
N PHE A 113 0.13 -16.35 14.60
CA PHE A 113 -0.03 -17.82 14.51
C PHE A 113 -0.93 -18.25 13.34
N THR A 114 -1.50 -17.33 12.59
CA THR A 114 -2.32 -17.60 11.41
C THR A 114 -1.48 -17.59 10.15
N ASP A 115 -1.92 -18.36 9.15
CA ASP A 115 -1.30 -18.33 7.82
C ASP A 115 -1.24 -16.89 7.27
N PRO A 116 -0.13 -16.49 6.61
CA PRO A 116 -0.04 -15.18 5.98
C PRO A 116 -1.09 -15.04 4.87
N PRO A 117 -1.45 -13.81 4.46
CA PRO A 117 -2.50 -13.56 3.48
C PRO A 117 -2.06 -14.00 2.07
N ARG A 118 -2.09 -15.31 1.80
CA ARG A 118 -1.54 -15.96 0.58
C ARG A 118 -2.11 -15.38 -0.71
N ALA A 119 -3.39 -15.02 -0.72
CA ALA A 119 -4.03 -14.41 -1.88
C ALA A 119 -3.31 -13.13 -2.33
N TRP A 120 -2.90 -12.30 -1.38
CA TRP A 120 -2.19 -11.05 -1.63
C TRP A 120 -0.72 -11.29 -1.99
N LEU A 121 -0.05 -12.18 -1.25
CA LEU A 121 1.35 -12.50 -1.48
C LEU A 121 1.60 -13.10 -2.86
N SER A 122 0.62 -13.83 -3.41
CA SER A 122 0.72 -14.38 -4.76
C SER A 122 0.60 -13.32 -5.88
N LEU A 123 0.00 -12.16 -5.59
CA LEU A 123 -0.25 -11.10 -6.57
C LEU A 123 0.78 -9.96 -6.49
N VAL A 124 1.39 -9.76 -5.32
CA VAL A 124 2.43 -8.75 -5.12
C VAL A 124 3.79 -9.47 -5.15
N LYS A 125 4.75 -8.90 -5.88
CA LYS A 125 6.10 -9.47 -5.96
C LYS A 125 6.75 -9.57 -4.59
N ASP A 126 7.49 -10.64 -4.33
CA ASP A 126 8.16 -10.91 -3.04
C ASP A 126 9.00 -9.72 -2.54
N GLU A 127 9.74 -9.07 -3.43
CA GLU A 127 10.54 -7.87 -3.11
C GLU A 127 9.73 -6.67 -2.58
N ARG A 128 8.40 -6.73 -2.69
CA ARG A 128 7.45 -5.69 -2.25
C ARG A 128 6.43 -6.22 -1.24
N SER A 129 6.71 -7.38 -0.68
CA SER A 129 5.86 -8.03 0.32
C SER A 129 6.66 -8.22 1.59
N HIS A 130 6.18 -7.64 2.69
CA HIS A 130 6.83 -7.70 3.99
C HIS A 130 5.87 -8.34 4.99
N VAL A 131 6.31 -9.43 5.61
CA VAL A 131 5.56 -10.08 6.69
C VAL A 131 6.22 -9.70 8.00
N LEU A 132 5.46 -9.05 8.87
CA LEU A 132 5.89 -8.58 10.18
C LEU A 132 5.20 -9.38 11.30
N PRO A 133 5.78 -9.43 12.51
CA PRO A 133 5.12 -10.04 13.66
C PRO A 133 3.76 -9.39 13.95
N ALA A 134 2.76 -10.18 14.37
CA ALA A 134 1.41 -9.67 14.67
C ALA A 134 1.34 -8.77 15.91
N ARG A 135 2.27 -8.89 16.84
CA ARG A 135 2.26 -8.16 18.11
C ARG A 135 3.14 -6.90 18.07
N LEU A 136 2.93 -6.09 17.07
CA LEU A 136 3.54 -4.76 17.01
C LEU A 136 2.56 -3.74 17.59
N SER A 137 3.06 -2.80 18.40
CA SER A 137 2.28 -1.59 18.69
C SER A 137 2.15 -0.74 17.43
N ASP A 138 1.16 0.16 17.39
CA ASP A 138 0.97 1.08 16.27
C ASP A 138 2.24 1.89 15.99
N GLU A 139 2.95 2.33 17.04
CA GLU A 139 4.23 3.03 16.91
C GLU A 139 5.32 2.16 16.27
N GLN A 140 5.43 0.89 16.69
CA GLN A 140 6.38 -0.06 16.10
C GLN A 140 6.04 -0.37 14.64
N LEU A 141 4.76 -0.55 14.34
CA LEU A 141 4.30 -0.74 12.96
C LEU A 141 4.62 0.49 12.11
N ALA A 142 4.32 1.70 12.61
CA ALA A 142 4.63 2.95 11.92
C ALA A 142 6.12 3.10 11.62
N ALA A 143 6.99 2.78 12.57
CA ALA A 143 8.45 2.80 12.38
C ALA A 143 8.90 1.81 11.30
N GLN A 144 8.32 0.60 11.25
CA GLN A 144 8.61 -0.37 10.21
C GLN A 144 8.13 0.10 8.83
N VAL A 145 6.92 0.65 8.76
CA VAL A 145 6.37 1.21 7.52
C VAL A 145 7.24 2.36 7.01
N ALA A 146 7.66 3.29 7.88
CA ALA A 146 8.55 4.38 7.51
C ALA A 146 9.90 3.86 6.99
N ARG A 147 10.47 2.85 7.64
CA ARG A 147 11.71 2.19 7.18
C ARG A 147 11.54 1.54 5.81
N ILE A 148 10.46 0.82 5.58
CA ILE A 148 10.15 0.22 4.29
C ILE A 148 10.03 1.30 3.20
N ALA A 149 9.36 2.41 3.50
CA ALA A 149 9.22 3.52 2.56
C ALA A 149 10.58 4.13 2.18
N LEU A 150 11.47 4.33 3.15
CA LEU A 150 12.83 4.83 2.91
C LEU A 150 13.65 3.87 2.06
N MET A 151 13.57 2.56 2.32
CA MET A 151 14.26 1.54 1.52
C MET A 151 13.75 1.53 0.06
N GLU A 152 12.44 1.69 -0.15
CA GLU A 152 11.86 1.76 -1.49
C GLU A 152 12.30 3.04 -2.22
N GLU A 153 12.43 4.17 -1.51
CA GLU A 153 12.93 5.42 -2.09
C GLU A 153 14.42 5.29 -2.47
N GLU A 154 15.25 4.73 -1.60
CA GLU A 154 16.66 4.44 -1.87
C GLU A 154 16.81 3.58 -3.13
N ALA A 155 16.09 2.44 -3.20
CA ALA A 155 16.09 1.58 -4.37
C ALA A 155 15.60 2.30 -5.65
N ARG A 156 14.69 3.27 -5.52
CA ARG A 156 14.24 4.11 -6.62
C ARG A 156 15.34 5.05 -7.11
N LEU A 157 16.06 5.68 -6.19
CA LEU A 157 17.18 6.57 -6.50
C LEU A 157 18.32 5.84 -7.18
N ASP A 158 18.66 4.65 -6.71
CA ASP A 158 19.70 3.80 -7.30
C ASP A 158 19.37 3.42 -8.74
N ARG A 159 18.13 3.02 -9.00
CA ARG A 159 17.67 2.74 -10.39
C ARG A 159 17.76 3.97 -11.29
N ARG A 160 17.46 5.16 -10.77
CA ARG A 160 17.60 6.40 -11.53
C ARG A 160 19.07 6.73 -11.82
N LEU A 161 19.92 6.59 -10.82
CA LEU A 161 21.35 6.81 -10.95
C LEU A 161 21.97 5.85 -11.99
N ALA A 162 21.66 4.57 -11.89
CA ALA A 162 22.12 3.57 -12.87
C ALA A 162 21.69 3.91 -14.31
N LYS A 163 20.45 4.39 -14.49
CA LYS A 163 19.94 4.82 -15.81
C LYS A 163 20.68 6.04 -16.34
N VAL A 164 20.96 7.03 -15.50
CA VAL A 164 21.73 8.23 -15.89
C VAL A 164 23.16 7.86 -16.27
N THR A 165 23.82 7.07 -15.44
CA THR A 165 25.19 6.59 -15.69
C THR A 165 25.29 5.81 -17.00
N ARG A 166 24.32 4.93 -17.28
CA ARG A 166 24.26 4.20 -18.55
C ARG A 166 24.11 5.16 -19.75
N ARG A 167 23.24 6.18 -19.63
CA ARG A 167 23.07 7.18 -20.71
C ARG A 167 24.34 7.97 -20.95
N ARG A 168 25.03 8.40 -19.89
CA ARG A 168 26.30 9.11 -20.00
C ARG A 168 27.35 8.28 -20.74
N ARG A 169 27.54 7.02 -20.35
CA ARG A 169 28.47 6.10 -21.03
C ARG A 169 28.14 5.89 -22.51
N MET A 170 26.87 5.95 -22.91
CA MET A 170 26.47 5.84 -24.32
C MET A 170 26.81 7.12 -25.09
N LEU A 171 26.73 8.29 -24.48
CA LEU A 171 27.13 9.56 -25.11
C LEU A 171 28.65 9.65 -25.27
N ASP A 172 29.41 9.23 -24.26
CA ASP A 172 30.87 9.21 -24.28
C ASP A 172 31.44 8.26 -25.34
N ARG A 173 30.68 7.28 -25.81
CA ARG A 173 31.07 6.31 -26.88
C ARG A 173 30.66 6.74 -28.28
N ARG A 174 29.93 7.84 -28.45
CA ARG A 174 29.64 8.37 -29.78
C ARG A 174 30.93 9.01 -30.34
N PRO A 175 31.47 8.54 -31.48
CA PRO A 175 32.58 9.20 -32.12
C PRO A 175 32.15 10.64 -32.48
N ALA A 176 33.05 11.58 -32.27
CA ALA A 176 32.89 12.92 -32.81
C ALA A 176 32.77 12.81 -34.34
N ALA A 177 31.63 13.27 -34.88
CA ALA A 177 31.38 13.29 -36.32
C ALA A 177 32.14 14.44 -36.98
#